data_08a19bcc5587e6e1b2c236b5d92a66f3
#
_entry.id   08a19bcc5587e6e1b2c236b5d92a66f3
#
_cell.length_a   1.000
_cell.length_b   1.000
_cell.length_c   1.000
_cell.angle_alpha   90.00
_cell.angle_beta   90.00
_cell.angle_gamma   90.00
#
_symmetry.space_group_name_H-M   'P 1'
#
loop_
_entity.id
_entity.type
_entity.pdbx_description
1 polymer ?
#
loop_
_entity_poly.entity_id
_entity_poly.type
_entity_poly.pdbx_seq_one_letter_code
_entity_poly.pdbx_strand_id
1 'polypeptide(L)'
;MYAQNTQTDAERERESKMLEAFLPTLDARKSKFVGQPAKKLFDVIRGSAFKIRNIGTESTSPWAEYKGKTYVYGLSLFNKPVQQAMKDKEVYIIRIILDVRWESSAFWDAASHAGPAWMEAIVRKCLDVKVLDVSWEHFYIPERTTSSEK
;
A
#
# COMPACT_ATOMS: atom_id res chain seq x y z
N MET A 1 9.09 14.91 -13.46
CA MET A 1 8.79 15.55 -12.17
C MET A 1 7.52 15.00 -11.57
N TYR A 2 7.58 14.67 -10.33
CA TYR A 2 6.40 14.15 -9.66
C TYR A 2 5.46 15.29 -9.35
N ALA A 3 4.19 15.07 -9.66
CA ALA A 3 3.18 15.99 -9.21
C ALA A 3 3.14 15.94 -7.69
N GLN A 4 3.31 17.06 -7.06
CA GLN A 4 3.18 17.12 -5.62
C GLN A 4 1.71 17.00 -5.26
N ASN A 5 1.47 16.29 -4.17
CA ASN A 5 0.11 16.21 -3.66
C ASN A 5 -0.18 17.50 -2.91
N THR A 6 -0.73 18.48 -3.63
CA THR A 6 -0.99 19.80 -3.07
C THR A 6 -2.46 19.99 -2.71
N GLN A 7 -3.09 18.92 -2.23
CA GLN A 7 -4.48 19.00 -1.83
C GLN A 7 -4.72 20.08 -0.78
N THR A 8 -5.82 20.80 -0.91
CA THR A 8 -6.25 21.71 0.13
C THR A 8 -6.80 20.92 1.32
N ASP A 9 -6.97 21.60 2.46
CA ASP A 9 -7.57 20.96 3.61
C ASP A 9 -8.96 20.43 3.33
N ALA A 10 -9.76 21.20 2.56
CA ALA A 10 -11.10 20.77 2.19
C ALA A 10 -11.07 19.52 1.32
N GLU A 11 -10.11 19.44 0.40
CA GLU A 11 -9.98 18.27 -0.46
C GLU A 11 -9.55 17.05 0.33
N ARG A 12 -8.62 17.20 1.28
CA ARG A 12 -8.19 16.10 2.13
C ARG A 12 -9.33 15.58 2.99
N GLU A 13 -10.11 16.50 3.54
CA GLU A 13 -11.25 16.11 4.37
C GLU A 13 -12.30 15.37 3.56
N ARG A 14 -12.56 15.83 2.33
CA ARG A 14 -13.49 15.15 1.43
C ARG A 14 -13.00 13.76 1.07
N GLU A 15 -11.71 13.63 0.74
CA GLU A 15 -11.13 12.33 0.42
C GLU A 15 -11.23 11.41 1.63
N SER A 16 -10.93 11.91 2.83
CA SER A 16 -11.02 11.11 4.04
C SER A 16 -12.42 10.56 4.27
N LYS A 17 -13.45 11.39 4.07
CA LYS A 17 -14.83 10.94 4.21
C LYS A 17 -15.17 9.86 3.19
N MET A 18 -14.71 10.03 1.96
CA MET A 18 -14.95 9.04 0.91
C MET A 18 -14.23 7.72 1.20
N LEU A 19 -13.04 7.79 1.76
CA LEU A 19 -12.29 6.58 2.14
C LEU A 19 -12.94 5.87 3.31
N GLU A 20 -13.45 6.62 4.29
CA GLU A 20 -14.16 6.02 5.42
C GLU A 20 -15.45 5.33 5.00
N ALA A 21 -16.03 5.76 3.88
CA ALA A 21 -17.18 5.08 3.31
C ALA A 21 -16.76 3.86 2.48
N PHE A 22 -15.66 3.96 1.75
CA PHE A 22 -15.22 2.90 0.84
C PHE A 22 -14.53 1.74 1.56
N LEU A 23 -13.57 2.04 2.44
CA LEU A 23 -12.69 1.00 2.98
C LEU A 23 -13.43 -0.12 3.72
N PRO A 24 -14.47 0.18 4.53
CA PRO A 24 -15.22 -0.91 5.16
C PRO A 24 -15.87 -1.86 4.16
N THR A 25 -16.12 -1.41 2.94
CA THR A 25 -16.70 -2.31 1.92
C THR A 25 -15.72 -3.40 1.52
N LEU A 26 -14.42 -3.18 1.67
CA LEU A 26 -13.42 -4.21 1.41
C LEU A 26 -13.57 -5.36 2.41
N ASP A 27 -13.82 -5.03 3.69
CA ASP A 27 -14.04 -6.06 4.70
C ASP A 27 -15.31 -6.84 4.39
N ALA A 28 -16.37 -6.13 4.04
CA ALA A 28 -17.67 -6.78 3.75
C ALA A 28 -17.59 -7.66 2.51
N ARG A 29 -16.70 -7.33 1.57
CA ARG A 29 -16.55 -8.06 0.31
C ARG A 29 -15.30 -8.93 0.25
N LYS A 30 -14.62 -9.10 1.39
CA LYS A 30 -13.36 -9.83 1.44
C LYS A 30 -13.47 -11.22 0.78
N SER A 31 -14.56 -11.93 1.02
CA SER A 31 -14.74 -13.26 0.45
C SER A 31 -14.81 -13.30 -1.06
N LYS A 32 -15.06 -12.14 -1.69
CA LYS A 32 -15.07 -12.05 -3.15
C LYS A 32 -13.67 -11.90 -3.74
N PHE A 33 -12.71 -11.50 -2.90
CA PHE A 33 -11.34 -11.26 -3.36
C PHE A 33 -10.39 -12.37 -2.94
N VAL A 34 -10.56 -12.92 -1.75
CA VAL A 34 -9.69 -13.98 -1.26
C VAL A 34 -9.85 -15.22 -2.13
N GLY A 35 -8.72 -15.77 -2.57
CA GLY A 35 -8.71 -16.93 -3.46
C GLY A 35 -8.82 -16.56 -4.94
N GLN A 36 -8.96 -15.28 -5.26
CA GLN A 36 -9.07 -14.79 -6.64
C GLN A 36 -7.81 -14.07 -7.07
N PRO A 37 -7.54 -13.96 -8.37
CA PRO A 37 -6.42 -13.13 -8.84
C PRO A 37 -6.57 -11.68 -8.37
N ALA A 38 -5.45 -11.05 -8.05
CA ALA A 38 -5.44 -9.71 -7.50
C ALA A 38 -6.01 -8.67 -8.46
N LYS A 39 -6.07 -8.96 -9.76
CA LYS A 39 -6.66 -8.05 -10.74
C LYS A 39 -8.05 -7.59 -10.32
N LYS A 40 -8.87 -8.51 -9.81
CA LYS A 40 -10.24 -8.18 -9.40
C LYS A 40 -10.25 -7.15 -8.28
N LEU A 41 -9.37 -7.31 -7.30
CA LEU A 41 -9.25 -6.37 -6.19
C LEU A 41 -8.70 -5.03 -6.68
N PHE A 42 -7.66 -5.03 -7.51
CA PHE A 42 -7.10 -3.79 -8.04
C PHE A 42 -8.11 -3.01 -8.89
N ASP A 43 -8.95 -3.71 -9.67
CA ASP A 43 -9.98 -3.03 -10.45
C ASP A 43 -10.95 -2.29 -9.53
N VAL A 44 -11.33 -2.89 -8.42
CA VAL A 44 -12.22 -2.25 -7.44
C VAL A 44 -11.52 -1.06 -6.78
N ILE A 45 -10.28 -1.21 -6.36
CA ILE A 45 -9.53 -0.13 -5.71
C ILE A 45 -9.35 1.04 -6.68
N ARG A 46 -8.96 0.78 -7.92
CA ARG A 46 -8.73 1.82 -8.92
C ARG A 46 -10.00 2.56 -9.32
N GLY A 47 -11.14 1.90 -9.22
CA GLY A 47 -12.43 2.55 -9.49
C GLY A 47 -13.00 3.29 -8.29
N SER A 48 -12.31 3.28 -7.15
CA SER A 48 -12.79 3.85 -5.91
C SER A 48 -12.16 5.22 -5.62
N ALA A 49 -12.51 5.76 -4.47
CA ALA A 49 -11.90 6.99 -3.97
C ALA A 49 -10.45 6.80 -3.52
N PHE A 50 -9.99 5.55 -3.34
CA PHE A 50 -8.63 5.30 -2.89
C PHE A 50 -7.65 5.46 -4.06
N LYS A 51 -6.89 6.54 -4.02
CA LYS A 51 -5.87 6.79 -5.04
C LYS A 51 -4.54 6.23 -4.53
N ILE A 52 -3.94 5.32 -5.29
CA ILE A 52 -2.67 4.71 -4.92
C ILE A 52 -1.57 5.73 -5.23
N ARG A 53 -0.99 6.31 -4.19
CA ARG A 53 0.06 7.33 -4.36
C ARG A 53 1.42 6.85 -3.88
N ASN A 54 1.47 5.69 -3.24
CA ASN A 54 2.72 5.03 -2.90
C ASN A 54 2.46 3.55 -2.68
N ILE A 55 3.48 2.72 -2.85
CA ILE A 55 3.40 1.28 -2.63
C ILE A 55 4.60 0.84 -1.82
N GLY A 56 4.35 0.09 -0.76
CA GLY A 56 5.38 -0.63 -0.03
C GLY A 56 5.14 -2.12 -0.14
N THR A 57 5.98 -2.89 0.49
CA THR A 57 5.86 -4.35 0.48
C THR A 57 5.64 -4.89 1.89
N GLU A 58 4.89 -6.00 1.95
CA GLU A 58 4.85 -6.83 3.13
C GLU A 58 5.92 -7.89 2.93
N SER A 59 6.90 -7.93 3.83
CA SER A 59 8.07 -8.78 3.64
C SER A 59 8.40 -9.55 4.92
N THR A 60 9.05 -10.70 4.74
CA THR A 60 9.50 -11.50 5.88
C THR A 60 10.61 -10.78 6.61
N SER A 61 10.75 -11.10 7.91
CA SER A 61 11.84 -10.55 8.71
C SER A 61 13.15 -11.23 8.32
N PRO A 62 14.27 -10.49 8.22
CA PRO A 62 15.58 -11.11 7.98
C PRO A 62 15.95 -12.14 9.05
N TRP A 63 15.47 -11.96 10.26
CA TRP A 63 15.75 -12.87 11.38
C TRP A 63 15.00 -14.20 11.24
N ALA A 64 13.89 -14.20 10.51
CA ALA A 64 13.08 -15.39 10.32
C ALA A 64 13.53 -16.22 9.13
N GLU A 65 14.38 -15.66 8.27
CA GLU A 65 14.77 -16.31 7.02
C GLU A 65 16.19 -16.80 7.06
N TYR A 66 16.41 -17.92 6.39
CA TYR A 66 17.74 -18.50 6.30
C TYR A 66 18.66 -17.58 5.48
N LYS A 67 19.86 -17.34 5.97
CA LYS A 67 20.89 -16.50 5.34
C LYS A 67 20.49 -15.02 5.24
N GLY A 68 19.56 -14.58 6.06
CA GLY A 68 19.20 -13.17 6.12
C GLY A 68 18.47 -12.63 4.91
N LYS A 69 18.02 -13.47 3.98
CA LYS A 69 17.24 -13.01 2.84
C LYS A 69 15.81 -12.70 3.26
N THR A 70 15.23 -11.70 2.63
CA THR A 70 13.82 -11.37 2.86
C THR A 70 13.02 -11.63 1.60
N TYR A 71 11.75 -11.91 1.78
CA TYR A 71 10.85 -12.25 0.67
C TYR A 71 9.59 -11.43 0.78
N VAL A 72 9.16 -10.91 -0.36
CA VAL A 72 7.91 -10.16 -0.49
C VAL A 72 6.76 -11.14 -0.62
N TYR A 73 5.74 -10.99 0.22
CA TYR A 73 4.54 -11.81 0.14
C TYR A 73 3.27 -10.96 0.06
N GLY A 74 3.41 -9.66 -0.09
CA GLY A 74 2.25 -8.78 -0.20
C GLY A 74 2.65 -7.35 -0.46
N LEU A 75 1.64 -6.51 -0.60
CA LEU A 75 1.80 -5.09 -0.86
C LEU A 75 1.07 -4.26 0.18
N SER A 76 1.62 -3.08 0.44
CA SER A 76 0.94 -2.03 1.19
C SER A 76 0.70 -0.88 0.23
N LEU A 77 -0.56 -0.52 0.04
CA LEU A 77 -0.95 0.58 -0.83
C LEU A 77 -1.26 1.79 0.04
N PHE A 78 -0.66 2.94 -0.28
CA PHE A 78 -0.81 4.16 0.50
C PHE A 78 -1.53 5.22 -0.33
N ASN A 79 -2.44 5.94 0.30
CA ASN A 79 -3.15 7.02 -0.41
C ASN A 79 -2.37 8.32 -0.46
N LYS A 80 -1.18 8.36 0.14
CA LYS A 80 -0.32 9.54 0.16
C LYS A 80 1.14 9.16 -0.06
N PRO A 81 1.94 10.02 -0.71
CA PRO A 81 3.38 9.85 -0.69
C PRO A 81 3.90 10.03 0.73
N VAL A 82 5.07 9.48 1.02
CA VAL A 82 5.65 9.50 2.37
C VAL A 82 5.72 10.92 2.93
N GLN A 83 6.20 11.86 2.14
CA GLN A 83 6.35 13.24 2.62
C GLN A 83 5.03 13.87 3.00
N GLN A 84 3.98 13.63 2.23
CA GLN A 84 2.67 14.17 2.53
C GLN A 84 2.08 13.49 3.75
N ALA A 85 2.26 12.18 3.90
CA ALA A 85 1.80 11.46 5.08
C ALA A 85 2.45 11.98 6.35
N MET A 86 3.75 12.25 6.29
CA MET A 86 4.48 12.81 7.43
C MET A 86 3.99 14.21 7.79
N LYS A 87 3.69 15.01 6.78
CA LYS A 87 3.17 16.37 7.01
C LYS A 87 1.77 16.34 7.60
N ASP A 88 0.90 15.49 7.09
CA ASP A 88 -0.48 15.38 7.54
C ASP A 88 -0.63 14.58 8.82
N LYS A 89 0.39 13.82 9.21
CA LYS A 89 0.40 12.94 10.38
C LYS A 89 -0.58 11.79 10.28
N GLU A 90 -0.95 11.42 9.07
CA GLU A 90 -1.88 10.30 8.85
C GLU A 90 -1.79 9.78 7.43
N VAL A 91 -2.17 8.51 7.26
CA VAL A 91 -2.25 7.89 5.94
C VAL A 91 -3.22 6.71 6.02
N TYR A 92 -3.94 6.46 4.92
CA TYR A 92 -4.76 5.27 4.79
C TYR A 92 -3.97 4.22 4.03
N ILE A 93 -4.04 2.99 4.49
CA ILE A 93 -3.25 1.87 3.96
C ILE A 93 -4.18 0.72 3.65
N ILE A 94 -4.02 0.15 2.45
CA ILE A 94 -4.63 -1.14 2.12
C ILE A 94 -3.50 -2.16 2.04
N ARG A 95 -3.62 -3.25 2.79
CA ARG A 95 -2.63 -4.33 2.75
C ARG A 95 -3.20 -5.51 2.03
N ILE A 96 -2.46 -6.04 1.07
CA ILE A 96 -2.86 -7.18 0.28
C ILE A 96 -1.83 -8.28 0.46
N ILE A 97 -2.25 -9.41 1.01
CA ILE A 97 -1.39 -10.57 1.17
C ILE A 97 -1.60 -11.47 -0.04
N LEU A 98 -0.52 -11.86 -0.68
CA LEU A 98 -0.54 -12.58 -1.95
C LEU A 98 0.09 -13.96 -1.79
N ASP A 99 -0.35 -14.89 -2.64
CA ASP A 99 0.18 -16.25 -2.65
C ASP A 99 1.46 -16.31 -3.48
N VAL A 100 2.49 -15.59 -3.00
CA VAL A 100 3.81 -15.54 -3.63
C VAL A 100 4.89 -15.38 -2.57
N ARG A 101 6.11 -15.60 -3.01
CA ARG A 101 7.29 -15.41 -2.19
C ARG A 101 8.41 -14.97 -3.12
N TRP A 102 8.51 -13.67 -3.34
CA TRP A 102 9.53 -13.09 -4.22
C TRP A 102 10.70 -12.57 -3.39
N GLU A 103 11.93 -12.85 -3.81
CA GLU A 103 13.08 -12.28 -3.13
C GLU A 103 13.02 -10.75 -3.22
N SER A 104 13.18 -10.09 -2.07
CA SER A 104 12.96 -8.64 -1.98
C SER A 104 13.89 -7.84 -2.88
N SER A 105 15.18 -8.19 -2.92
CA SER A 105 16.13 -7.43 -3.75
C SER A 105 15.80 -7.54 -5.23
N ALA A 106 15.45 -8.74 -5.71
CA ALA A 106 15.10 -8.93 -7.11
C ALA A 106 13.79 -8.22 -7.44
N PHE A 107 12.84 -8.24 -6.52
CA PHE A 107 11.56 -7.56 -6.70
C PHE A 107 11.75 -6.04 -6.89
N TRP A 108 12.50 -5.41 -5.98
CA TRP A 108 12.72 -3.98 -6.06
C TRP A 108 13.64 -3.57 -7.21
N ASP A 109 14.60 -4.44 -7.53
CA ASP A 109 15.46 -4.19 -8.68
C ASP A 109 14.65 -4.12 -9.97
N ALA A 110 13.73 -5.08 -10.16
CA ALA A 110 12.87 -5.08 -11.33
C ALA A 110 11.96 -3.85 -11.37
N ALA A 111 11.41 -3.46 -10.22
CA ALA A 111 10.55 -2.28 -10.16
C ALA A 111 11.31 -1.00 -10.48
N SER A 112 12.55 -0.87 -10.00
CA SER A 112 13.34 0.34 -10.21
C SER A 112 13.67 0.57 -11.68
N HIS A 113 13.74 -0.49 -12.48
CA HIS A 113 14.01 -0.36 -13.91
C HIS A 113 12.86 0.27 -14.69
N ALA A 114 11.67 0.33 -14.10
CA ALA A 114 10.53 0.95 -14.76
C ALA A 114 10.52 2.48 -14.62
N GLY A 115 11.46 3.06 -13.86
CA GLY A 115 11.53 4.51 -13.65
C GLY A 115 10.25 5.07 -13.06
N PRO A 116 9.69 6.15 -13.66
CA PRO A 116 8.46 6.77 -13.11
C PRO A 116 7.25 5.83 -13.09
N ALA A 117 7.26 4.77 -13.88
CA ALA A 117 6.15 3.81 -13.93
C ALA A 117 6.34 2.66 -12.95
N TRP A 118 7.17 2.81 -11.93
CA TRP A 118 7.51 1.71 -11.02
C TRP A 118 6.29 1.16 -10.27
N MET A 119 5.36 2.01 -9.87
CA MET A 119 4.16 1.53 -9.17
C MET A 119 3.29 0.70 -10.10
N GLU A 120 3.12 1.15 -11.34
CA GLU A 120 2.35 0.39 -12.31
C GLU A 120 3.00 -0.95 -12.62
N ALA A 121 4.33 -0.99 -12.68
CA ALA A 121 5.05 -2.22 -12.90
C ALA A 121 4.82 -3.22 -11.77
N ILE A 122 4.80 -2.74 -10.52
CA ILE A 122 4.52 -3.59 -9.37
C ILE A 122 3.10 -4.15 -9.45
N VAL A 123 2.13 -3.29 -9.74
CA VAL A 123 0.74 -3.73 -9.83
C VAL A 123 0.58 -4.79 -10.90
N ARG A 124 1.18 -4.58 -12.09
CA ARG A 124 1.12 -5.56 -13.17
C ARG A 124 1.67 -6.91 -12.77
N LYS A 125 2.76 -6.91 -12.03
CA LYS A 125 3.38 -8.14 -11.57
C LYS A 125 2.45 -8.97 -10.69
N CYS A 126 1.53 -8.29 -9.99
CA CYS A 126 0.64 -8.93 -9.03
C CYS A 126 -0.71 -9.36 -9.60
N LEU A 127 -1.10 -8.88 -10.78
CA LEU A 127 -2.48 -9.03 -11.26
C LEU A 127 -2.98 -10.47 -11.32
N ASP A 128 -2.12 -11.41 -11.69
CA ASP A 128 -2.50 -12.82 -11.83
C ASP A 128 -2.25 -13.63 -10.57
N VAL A 129 -1.74 -12.99 -9.51
CA VAL A 129 -1.41 -13.67 -8.27
C VAL A 129 -2.66 -13.73 -7.38
N LYS A 130 -2.85 -14.87 -6.75
CA LYS A 130 -4.01 -15.09 -5.88
C LYS A 130 -3.89 -14.25 -4.61
N VAL A 131 -5.00 -13.63 -4.21
CA VAL A 131 -5.10 -12.89 -2.97
C VAL A 131 -5.35 -13.86 -1.83
N LEU A 132 -4.57 -13.79 -0.77
CA LEU A 132 -4.77 -14.57 0.43
C LEU A 132 -5.52 -13.79 1.51
N ASP A 133 -5.31 -12.48 1.56
CA ASP A 133 -6.00 -11.62 2.52
C ASP A 133 -5.96 -10.18 2.05
N VAL A 134 -6.91 -9.38 2.51
CA VAL A 134 -6.92 -7.93 2.30
C VAL A 134 -7.40 -7.28 3.59
N SER A 135 -6.75 -6.21 3.99
CA SER A 135 -7.11 -5.45 5.18
C SER A 135 -6.80 -3.99 4.93
N TRP A 136 -7.29 -3.13 5.80
CA TRP A 136 -7.02 -1.71 5.68
C TRP A 136 -6.88 -1.09 7.06
N GLU A 137 -6.26 0.09 7.09
CA GLU A 137 -6.06 0.79 8.34
C GLU A 137 -5.95 2.29 8.06
N HIS A 138 -6.47 3.10 8.99
CA HIS A 138 -6.22 4.52 9.02
C HIS A 138 -5.10 4.73 10.04
N PHE A 139 -3.90 4.94 9.56
CA PHE A 139 -2.71 5.00 10.39
C PHE A 139 -2.39 6.44 10.76
N TYR A 140 -2.28 6.70 12.06
CA TYR A 140 -1.88 8.01 12.59
C TYR A 140 -0.41 7.94 12.96
N ILE A 141 0.37 8.88 12.43
CA ILE A 141 1.80 8.93 12.66
C ILE A 141 2.04 9.68 13.96
N PRO A 142 2.65 9.04 14.97
CA PRO A 142 2.86 9.69 16.25
C PRO A 142 3.81 10.87 16.12
N GLU A 143 3.55 11.93 16.89
CA GLU A 143 4.47 13.03 16.96
C GLU A 143 5.73 12.58 17.68
N ARG A 144 6.86 13.03 17.13
CA ARG A 144 8.13 12.75 17.75
C ARG A 144 8.28 13.72 18.93
N THR A 145 8.38 13.18 20.14
CA THR A 145 8.67 14.03 21.28
C THR A 145 10.16 14.28 21.31
N THR A 146 10.52 15.56 21.45
CA THR A 146 11.91 15.93 21.48
C THR A 146 12.47 15.95 22.87
N SER A 147 11.66 15.79 23.78
CA SER A 147 12.14 15.86 25.09
C SER A 147 12.79 14.68 25.56
N SER A 148 12.69 14.13 25.11
CA SER A 148 13.08 13.37 25.70
C SER A 148 14.12 13.27 25.88
N GLU A 149 14.04 13.68 25.52
CA GLU A 149 14.87 13.77 25.56
C GLU A 149 15.44 13.96 26.62
N LYS A 150 15.48 13.88 27.24
CA LYS A 150 16.00 14.20 28.18
C LYS A 150 16.45 13.75 28.89
#